data_db4f2f9ba99bc2f9832d2664ff9a23c6
#
_entry.id   db4f2f9ba99bc2f9832d2664ff9a23c6
#
_cell.length_a   1.000
_cell.length_b   1.000
_cell.length_c   1.000
_cell.angle_alpha   90.00
_cell.angle_beta   90.00
_cell.angle_gamma   90.00
#
_symmetry.space_group_name_H-M   'P 1'
#
loop_
_entity.id
_entity.type
_entity.pdbx_description
1 polymer ?
#
loop_
_entity_poly.entity_id
_entity_poly.type
_entity_poly.pdbx_seq_one_letter_code
_entity_poly.pdbx_strand_id
1 'polypeptide(L)'
;MTSPLTALKKWLKRMFAHREAAVKNTNEPMFLIVGLGNIGAEYADTRHNMGFKVIDKLAADAGASWEDRRYGFVTTIRVKNQQLLLLKPSTYMNLSGNAVRYWMKEKKIDISQLLVISDDLALPFGTLRMKPSGSEGGHNGLRHITQILGTQKYARLRFGIGNDFARGAQVDFVLGGFTPEEQEKMDERLATAADFVRSFALEGMQRAMNKYNGK
;
A
#
# COMPACT_ATOMS: atom_id res chain seq x y z
N MET A 1 -43.78 2.12 28.66
CA MET A 1 -42.89 0.91 28.68
C MET A 1 -42.91 0.30 27.30
N THR A 2 -41.81 0.41 26.54
CA THR A 2 -41.74 -0.17 25.19
C THR A 2 -41.51 -1.69 25.29
N SER A 3 -42.35 -2.46 24.62
CA SER A 3 -42.30 -3.93 24.59
C SER A 3 -40.89 -4.42 24.12
N PRO A 4 -40.37 -5.52 24.70
CA PRO A 4 -39.07 -6.11 24.26
C PRO A 4 -39.02 -6.42 22.78
N LEU A 5 -40.15 -6.75 22.14
CA LEU A 5 -40.30 -6.97 20.71
C LEU A 5 -40.03 -5.71 19.86
N THR A 6 -40.40 -4.54 20.38
CA THR A 6 -40.21 -3.24 19.72
C THR A 6 -38.74 -2.85 19.73
N ALA A 7 -38.03 -3.12 20.84
CA ALA A 7 -36.61 -2.88 21.00
C ALA A 7 -35.77 -3.79 20.07
N LEU A 8 -36.13 -5.07 19.96
CA LEU A 8 -35.48 -6.04 19.08
C LEU A 8 -35.67 -5.67 17.60
N LYS A 9 -36.88 -5.27 17.19
CA LYS A 9 -37.16 -4.79 15.82
C LYS A 9 -36.39 -3.52 15.48
N LYS A 10 -36.21 -2.62 16.43
CA LYS A 10 -35.43 -1.37 16.23
C LYS A 10 -33.93 -1.66 16.12
N TRP A 11 -33.42 -2.63 16.90
CA TRP A 11 -32.04 -3.11 16.84
C TRP A 11 -31.72 -3.82 15.52
N LEU A 12 -32.58 -4.76 15.09
CA LEU A 12 -32.50 -5.44 13.81
C LEU A 12 -32.54 -4.43 12.63
N LYS A 13 -33.45 -3.45 12.66
CA LYS A 13 -33.50 -2.40 11.65
C LYS A 13 -32.22 -1.55 11.58
N ARG A 14 -31.59 -1.28 12.73
CA ARG A 14 -30.28 -0.60 12.78
C ARG A 14 -29.15 -1.48 12.20
N MET A 15 -29.12 -2.76 12.54
CA MET A 15 -28.13 -3.70 12.00
C MET A 15 -28.26 -3.87 10.48
N PHE A 16 -29.50 -4.02 9.97
CA PHE A 16 -29.75 -4.11 8.53
C PHE A 16 -29.45 -2.79 7.82
N ALA A 17 -29.79 -1.63 8.39
CA ALA A 17 -29.47 -0.31 7.84
C ALA A 17 -27.93 -0.07 7.81
N HIS A 18 -27.15 -0.56 8.79
CA HIS A 18 -25.69 -0.52 8.75
C HIS A 18 -25.12 -1.46 7.67
N ARG A 19 -25.77 -2.60 7.45
CA ARG A 19 -25.38 -3.55 6.39
C ARG A 19 -25.74 -3.05 4.99
N GLU A 20 -26.90 -2.38 4.83
CA GLU A 20 -27.31 -1.73 3.58
C GLU A 20 -26.51 -0.46 3.28
N ALA A 21 -26.09 0.32 4.28
CA ALA A 21 -25.18 1.44 4.10
C ALA A 21 -23.78 1.00 3.67
N ALA A 22 -23.35 -0.20 4.06
CA ALA A 22 -22.09 -0.81 3.60
C ALA A 22 -22.18 -1.33 2.14
N VAL A 23 -23.38 -1.52 1.58
CA VAL A 23 -23.60 -2.01 0.21
C VAL A 23 -23.87 -0.87 -0.78
N LYS A 24 -24.17 0.35 -0.33
CA LYS A 24 -24.41 1.51 -1.20
C LYS A 24 -23.13 2.33 -1.35
N ASN A 25 -22.27 1.96 -2.29
CA ASN A 25 -21.67 2.87 -3.28
C ASN A 25 -20.68 2.13 -4.20
N THR A 26 -21.19 1.44 -5.21
CA THR A 26 -20.36 0.74 -6.21
C THR A 26 -19.81 1.67 -7.30
N ASN A 27 -19.97 2.99 -7.21
CA ASN A 27 -19.54 3.97 -8.21
C ASN A 27 -18.48 4.98 -7.74
N GLU A 28 -17.99 4.90 -6.50
CA GLU A 28 -16.87 5.76 -6.10
C GLU A 28 -15.58 5.17 -6.68
N PRO A 29 -14.70 5.99 -7.28
CA PRO A 29 -13.42 5.50 -7.79
C PRO A 29 -12.59 4.90 -6.64
N MET A 30 -12.16 3.66 -6.82
CA MET A 30 -11.34 2.94 -5.86
C MET A 30 -9.90 2.89 -6.36
N PHE A 31 -8.95 3.28 -5.51
CA PHE A 31 -7.53 3.11 -5.78
C PHE A 31 -7.04 1.79 -5.22
N LEU A 32 -6.16 1.11 -5.93
CA LEU A 32 -5.39 -0.02 -5.39
C LEU A 32 -4.00 0.48 -4.97
N ILE A 33 -3.74 0.44 -3.68
CA ILE A 33 -2.45 0.81 -3.09
C ILE A 33 -1.76 -0.46 -2.64
N VAL A 34 -0.69 -0.83 -3.34
CA VAL A 34 0.06 -2.06 -3.09
C VAL A 34 1.35 -1.72 -2.37
N GLY A 35 1.52 -2.20 -1.16
CA GLY A 35 2.83 -2.22 -0.52
C GLY A 35 3.56 -3.51 -0.88
N LEU A 36 4.79 -3.42 -1.34
CA LEU A 36 5.61 -4.60 -1.58
C LEU A 36 6.39 -4.99 -0.32
N GLY A 37 6.50 -6.29 -0.10
CA GLY A 37 7.18 -6.91 1.04
C GLY A 37 7.09 -8.42 0.95
N ASN A 38 7.81 -9.10 1.85
CA ASN A 38 7.73 -10.54 2.07
C ASN A 38 6.90 -10.83 3.32
N ILE A 39 6.11 -11.90 3.27
CA ILE A 39 5.37 -12.38 4.44
C ILE A 39 6.30 -13.21 5.34
N GLY A 40 6.02 -13.18 6.63
CA GLY A 40 6.77 -13.89 7.66
C GLY A 40 7.35 -12.93 8.70
N ALA A 41 7.40 -13.37 9.95
CA ALA A 41 7.90 -12.54 11.05
C ALA A 41 9.39 -12.17 10.85
N GLU A 42 10.14 -13.04 10.20
CA GLU A 42 11.55 -12.86 9.87
C GLU A 42 11.82 -11.69 8.91
N TYR A 43 10.80 -11.29 8.11
CA TYR A 43 10.91 -10.18 7.16
C TYR A 43 10.30 -8.89 7.66
N ALA A 44 9.57 -8.89 8.79
CA ALA A 44 8.75 -7.76 9.25
C ALA A 44 9.55 -6.46 9.36
N ASP A 45 10.80 -6.54 9.81
CA ASP A 45 11.65 -5.38 10.04
C ASP A 45 12.76 -5.21 9.01
N THR A 46 12.66 -5.90 7.87
CA THR A 46 13.63 -5.75 6.79
C THR A 46 13.38 -4.51 5.92
N ARG A 47 14.45 -4.03 5.28
CA ARG A 47 14.40 -2.91 4.32
C ARG A 47 13.48 -3.21 3.14
N HIS A 48 13.40 -4.48 2.72
CA HIS A 48 12.55 -4.92 1.61
C HIS A 48 11.04 -4.89 1.91
N ASN A 49 10.69 -4.70 3.21
CA ASN A 49 9.30 -4.57 3.64
C ASN A 49 8.82 -3.11 3.80
N MET A 50 9.56 -2.14 3.27
CA MET A 50 9.14 -0.73 3.35
C MET A 50 7.75 -0.47 2.75
N GLY A 51 7.40 -1.17 1.67
CA GLY A 51 6.05 -1.06 1.11
C GLY A 51 4.97 -1.49 2.11
N PHE A 52 5.18 -2.59 2.83
CA PHE A 52 4.27 -3.06 3.88
C PHE A 52 4.17 -2.02 5.01
N LYS A 53 5.31 -1.52 5.51
CA LYS A 53 5.34 -0.52 6.59
C LYS A 53 4.54 0.75 6.26
N VAL A 54 4.63 1.24 5.01
CA VAL A 54 3.86 2.43 4.58
C VAL A 54 2.35 2.17 4.59
N ILE A 55 1.90 1.04 4.06
CA ILE A 55 0.46 0.75 4.04
C ILE A 55 -0.07 0.30 5.40
N ASP A 56 0.77 -0.28 6.26
CA ASP A 56 0.42 -0.53 7.65
C ASP A 56 0.20 0.78 8.42
N LYS A 57 1.04 1.80 8.18
CA LYS A 57 0.82 3.15 8.71
C LYS A 57 -0.51 3.74 8.25
N LEU A 58 -0.84 3.62 6.96
CA LEU A 58 -2.13 4.09 6.41
C LEU A 58 -3.33 3.39 7.06
N ALA A 59 -3.25 2.07 7.25
CA ALA A 59 -4.29 1.27 7.88
C ALA A 59 -4.46 1.64 9.37
N ALA A 60 -3.35 1.76 10.10
CA ALA A 60 -3.33 2.14 11.51
C ALA A 60 -3.93 3.54 11.74
N ASP A 61 -3.54 4.53 10.92
CA ASP A 61 -4.07 5.89 10.99
C ASP A 61 -5.59 5.94 10.76
N ALA A 62 -6.13 5.00 9.99
CA ALA A 62 -7.56 4.88 9.71
C ALA A 62 -8.30 3.96 10.69
N GLY A 63 -7.61 3.35 11.66
CA GLY A 63 -8.18 2.35 12.57
C GLY A 63 -8.70 1.10 11.85
N ALA A 64 -8.13 0.76 10.69
CA ALA A 64 -8.59 -0.33 9.85
C ALA A 64 -7.86 -1.64 10.17
N SER A 65 -8.61 -2.75 10.13
CA SER A 65 -8.08 -4.09 10.38
C SER A 65 -7.84 -4.83 9.07
N TRP A 66 -6.78 -5.62 9.01
CA TRP A 66 -6.44 -6.46 7.87
C TRP A 66 -7.30 -7.72 7.80
N GLU A 67 -7.68 -8.10 6.59
CA GLU A 67 -8.37 -9.34 6.29
C GLU A 67 -7.45 -10.23 5.42
N ASP A 68 -7.30 -11.50 5.81
CA ASP A 68 -6.61 -12.50 4.98
C ASP A 68 -7.54 -12.89 3.84
N ARG A 69 -7.10 -12.66 2.62
CA ARG A 69 -7.85 -12.94 1.39
C ARG A 69 -6.94 -13.57 0.34
N ARG A 70 -7.53 -13.97 -0.77
CA ARG A 70 -6.76 -14.58 -1.87
C ARG A 70 -5.65 -13.65 -2.34
N TYR A 71 -4.42 -14.14 -2.35
CA TYR A 71 -3.19 -13.49 -2.75
C TYR A 71 -2.72 -12.33 -1.84
N GLY A 72 -3.34 -12.08 -0.70
CA GLY A 72 -2.81 -11.06 0.20
C GLY A 72 -3.72 -10.65 1.35
N PHE A 73 -3.12 -9.90 2.26
CA PHE A 73 -3.86 -9.20 3.28
C PHE A 73 -4.40 -7.90 2.71
N VAL A 74 -5.68 -7.64 2.90
CA VAL A 74 -6.35 -6.45 2.37
C VAL A 74 -7.12 -5.72 3.46
N THR A 75 -7.23 -4.43 3.28
CA THR A 75 -8.17 -3.58 4.01
C THR A 75 -8.59 -2.42 3.14
N THR A 76 -9.78 -1.87 3.37
CA THR A 76 -10.26 -0.68 2.66
C THR A 76 -10.34 0.47 3.63
N ILE A 77 -9.67 1.57 3.30
CA ILE A 77 -9.78 2.82 4.04
C ILE A 77 -10.46 3.89 3.20
N ARG A 78 -11.05 4.87 3.87
CA ARG A 78 -11.63 6.04 3.21
C ARG A 78 -10.79 7.27 3.49
N VAL A 79 -10.43 7.98 2.43
CA VAL A 79 -9.73 9.27 2.53
C VAL A 79 -10.62 10.31 1.86
N LYS A 80 -11.38 11.08 2.66
CA LYS A 80 -12.48 11.96 2.20
C LYS A 80 -13.48 11.19 1.33
N ASN A 81 -13.57 11.54 0.03
CA ASN A 81 -14.47 10.93 -0.95
C ASN A 81 -13.82 9.80 -1.76
N GLN A 82 -12.58 9.41 -1.46
CA GLN A 82 -11.88 8.34 -2.17
C GLN A 82 -11.83 7.06 -1.32
N GLN A 83 -11.94 5.90 -1.99
CA GLN A 83 -11.71 4.61 -1.37
C GLN A 83 -10.33 4.08 -1.79
N LEU A 84 -9.53 3.64 -0.83
CA LEU A 84 -8.23 3.02 -1.04
C LEU A 84 -8.27 1.59 -0.55
N LEU A 85 -8.17 0.64 -1.48
CA LEU A 85 -7.93 -0.76 -1.18
C LEU A 85 -6.43 -0.92 -0.96
N LEU A 86 -6.02 -1.17 0.27
CA LEU A 86 -4.64 -1.47 0.64
C LEU A 86 -4.40 -2.97 0.46
N LEU A 87 -3.28 -3.34 -0.16
CA LEU A 87 -2.92 -4.74 -0.43
C LEU A 87 -1.48 -5.00 0.00
N LYS A 88 -1.29 -5.96 0.92
CA LYS A 88 -0.01 -6.65 1.18
C LYS A 88 -0.04 -7.99 0.46
N PRO A 89 0.68 -8.18 -0.66
CA PRO A 89 0.75 -9.49 -1.31
C PRO A 89 1.23 -10.57 -0.35
N SER A 90 0.54 -11.72 -0.29
CA SER A 90 0.97 -12.90 0.49
C SER A 90 1.78 -13.88 -0.37
N THR A 91 2.23 -13.45 -1.54
CA THR A 91 3.12 -14.18 -2.42
C THR A 91 4.58 -13.83 -2.11
N TYR A 92 5.52 -14.65 -2.56
CA TYR A 92 6.92 -14.23 -2.59
C TYR A 92 7.06 -12.94 -3.43
N MET A 93 8.06 -12.11 -3.12
CA MET A 93 8.32 -10.83 -3.77
C MET A 93 8.29 -10.95 -5.31
N ASN A 94 8.97 -11.95 -5.87
CA ASN A 94 9.05 -12.22 -7.31
C ASN A 94 7.74 -12.76 -7.91
N LEU A 95 6.66 -12.88 -7.15
CA LEU A 95 5.31 -13.28 -7.59
C LEU A 95 4.24 -12.23 -7.29
N SER A 96 4.61 -11.05 -6.83
CA SER A 96 3.69 -9.96 -6.43
C SER A 96 2.72 -9.53 -7.54
N GLY A 97 3.11 -9.63 -8.81
CA GLY A 97 2.24 -9.28 -9.94
C GLY A 97 0.95 -10.11 -10.02
N ASN A 98 0.94 -11.35 -9.49
CA ASN A 98 -0.26 -12.18 -9.45
C ASN A 98 -1.33 -11.58 -8.54
N ALA A 99 -0.93 -11.10 -7.36
CA ALA A 99 -1.81 -10.42 -6.41
C ALA A 99 -2.36 -9.12 -7.02
N VAL A 100 -1.50 -8.30 -7.61
CA VAL A 100 -1.90 -7.04 -8.24
C VAL A 100 -2.93 -7.28 -9.34
N ARG A 101 -2.66 -8.18 -10.29
CA ARG A 101 -3.59 -8.51 -11.39
C ARG A 101 -4.92 -9.03 -10.86
N TYR A 102 -4.88 -9.92 -9.85
CA TYR A 102 -6.09 -10.47 -9.25
C TYR A 102 -6.99 -9.38 -8.68
N TRP A 103 -6.44 -8.51 -7.83
CA TRP A 103 -7.22 -7.48 -7.15
C TRP A 103 -7.68 -6.35 -8.08
N MET A 104 -6.89 -5.97 -9.10
CA MET A 104 -7.34 -5.05 -10.16
C MET A 104 -8.55 -5.61 -10.91
N LYS A 105 -8.50 -6.89 -11.28
CA LYS A 105 -9.62 -7.57 -11.97
C LYS A 105 -10.84 -7.70 -11.07
N GLU A 106 -10.64 -8.17 -9.85
CA GLU A 106 -11.72 -8.41 -8.87
C GLU A 106 -12.50 -7.14 -8.52
N LYS A 107 -11.79 -6.03 -8.38
CA LYS A 107 -12.37 -4.72 -8.03
C LYS A 107 -12.61 -3.81 -9.24
N LYS A 108 -12.32 -4.27 -10.46
CA LYS A 108 -12.44 -3.50 -11.70
C LYS A 108 -11.68 -2.17 -11.65
N ILE A 109 -10.46 -2.20 -11.08
CA ILE A 109 -9.62 -1.02 -10.89
C ILE A 109 -8.78 -0.81 -12.15
N ASP A 110 -8.81 0.39 -12.71
CA ASP A 110 -7.99 0.79 -13.85
C ASP A 110 -6.53 0.99 -13.43
N ILE A 111 -5.60 0.82 -14.38
CA ILE A 111 -4.16 0.97 -14.13
C ILE A 111 -3.78 2.39 -13.67
N SER A 112 -4.54 3.39 -14.05
CA SER A 112 -4.36 4.78 -13.60
C SER A 112 -4.67 4.97 -12.10
N GLN A 113 -5.39 4.03 -11.50
CA GLN A 113 -5.75 3.98 -10.07
C GLN A 113 -4.86 3.05 -9.26
N LEU A 114 -3.84 2.44 -9.90
CA LEU A 114 -2.84 1.61 -9.25
C LEU A 114 -1.66 2.45 -8.76
N LEU A 115 -1.30 2.32 -7.48
CA LEU A 115 -0.04 2.80 -6.91
C LEU A 115 0.69 1.64 -6.24
N VAL A 116 1.93 1.41 -6.64
CA VAL A 116 2.82 0.40 -6.03
C VAL A 116 3.89 1.10 -5.20
N ILE A 117 4.05 0.69 -3.96
CA ILE A 117 5.05 1.21 -3.01
C ILE A 117 6.14 0.17 -2.83
N SER A 118 7.38 0.56 -3.04
CA SER A 118 8.57 -0.30 -2.93
C SER A 118 9.73 0.42 -2.27
N ASP A 119 10.64 -0.34 -1.69
CA ASP A 119 11.98 0.12 -1.34
C ASP A 119 12.80 0.47 -2.59
N ASP A 120 13.81 1.30 -2.43
CA ASP A 120 14.69 1.73 -3.52
C ASP A 120 16.11 2.00 -3.04
N LEU A 121 17.07 1.23 -3.58
CA LEU A 121 18.48 1.35 -3.30
C LEU A 121 19.14 2.62 -3.88
N ALA A 122 18.56 3.21 -4.93
CA ALA A 122 19.13 4.38 -5.61
C ALA A 122 18.78 5.70 -4.91
N LEU A 123 18.01 5.67 -3.85
CA LEU A 123 17.63 6.85 -3.06
C LEU A 123 18.19 6.74 -1.65
N PRO A 124 18.72 7.85 -1.08
CA PRO A 124 19.10 7.90 0.33
C PRO A 124 17.93 7.46 1.23
N PHE A 125 18.26 6.93 2.42
CA PHE A 125 17.22 6.51 3.37
C PHE A 125 16.19 7.62 3.64
N GLY A 126 14.91 7.24 3.61
CA GLY A 126 13.79 8.13 3.89
C GLY A 126 13.40 9.07 2.76
N THR A 127 14.19 9.15 1.68
CA THR A 127 13.83 9.97 0.51
C THR A 127 12.66 9.34 -0.25
N LEU A 128 11.63 10.11 -0.50
CA LEU A 128 10.43 9.67 -1.21
C LEU A 128 10.43 10.18 -2.66
N ARG A 129 10.11 9.30 -3.60
CA ARG A 129 9.96 9.66 -5.00
C ARG A 129 8.84 8.90 -5.68
N MET A 130 7.83 9.62 -6.11
CA MET A 130 6.76 9.08 -6.96
C MET A 130 7.08 9.30 -8.44
N LYS A 131 6.73 8.30 -9.26
CA LYS A 131 6.82 8.37 -10.74
C LYS A 131 5.60 7.73 -11.38
N PRO A 132 5.13 8.25 -12.55
CA PRO A 132 4.01 7.66 -13.29
C PRO A 132 4.37 6.37 -14.02
N SER A 133 5.68 6.15 -14.22
CA SER A 133 6.22 4.98 -14.95
C SER A 133 7.72 4.85 -14.69
N GLY A 134 8.33 3.76 -15.15
CA GLY A 134 9.79 3.60 -15.08
C GLY A 134 10.23 2.14 -15.11
N SER A 135 11.55 1.91 -15.21
CA SER A 135 12.15 0.59 -15.07
C SER A 135 12.04 0.06 -13.64
N GLU A 136 12.28 -1.22 -13.47
CA GLU A 136 12.16 -1.93 -12.20
C GLU A 136 13.31 -1.67 -11.23
N GLY A 137 14.43 -1.10 -11.71
CA GLY A 137 15.61 -0.78 -10.89
C GLY A 137 16.22 -1.99 -10.17
N GLY A 138 16.06 -3.20 -10.73
CA GLY A 138 16.51 -4.44 -10.11
C GLY A 138 15.54 -5.02 -9.07
N HIS A 139 14.44 -4.34 -8.75
CA HIS A 139 13.47 -4.80 -7.76
C HIS A 139 12.57 -5.92 -8.31
N ASN A 140 12.70 -7.13 -7.75
CA ASN A 140 12.02 -8.34 -8.25
C ASN A 140 10.48 -8.22 -8.26
N GLY A 141 9.89 -7.58 -7.26
CA GLY A 141 8.45 -7.35 -7.19
C GLY A 141 7.95 -6.45 -8.31
N LEU A 142 8.64 -5.33 -8.57
CA LEU A 142 8.31 -4.44 -9.68
C LEU A 142 8.49 -5.13 -11.04
N ARG A 143 9.56 -5.93 -11.19
CA ARG A 143 9.79 -6.72 -12.41
C ARG A 143 8.61 -7.64 -12.70
N HIS A 144 8.18 -8.40 -11.72
CA HIS A 144 7.06 -9.32 -11.90
C HIS A 144 5.73 -8.60 -12.16
N ILE A 145 5.47 -7.47 -11.49
CA ILE A 145 4.28 -6.64 -11.76
C ILE A 145 4.29 -6.17 -13.23
N THR A 146 5.40 -5.60 -13.69
CA THR A 146 5.57 -5.17 -15.09
C THR A 146 5.35 -6.31 -16.08
N GLN A 147 5.90 -7.49 -15.81
CA GLN A 147 5.74 -8.69 -16.63
C GLN A 147 4.27 -9.13 -16.70
N ILE A 148 3.58 -9.18 -15.58
CA ILE A 148 2.18 -9.64 -15.48
C ILE A 148 1.18 -8.63 -16.06
N LEU A 149 1.44 -7.34 -15.91
CA LEU A 149 0.60 -6.27 -16.48
C LEU A 149 0.95 -5.94 -17.93
N GLY A 150 2.10 -6.40 -18.43
CA GLY A 150 2.57 -6.11 -19.78
C GLY A 150 2.97 -4.65 -20.01
N THR A 151 3.19 -3.87 -18.95
CA THR A 151 3.48 -2.44 -19.06
C THR A 151 4.23 -1.92 -17.83
N GLN A 152 5.06 -0.88 -18.04
CA GLN A 152 5.72 -0.10 -17.01
C GLN A 152 4.93 1.18 -16.65
N LYS A 153 3.81 1.45 -17.30
CA LYS A 153 2.99 2.66 -17.14
C LYS A 153 2.00 2.51 -15.98
N TYR A 154 2.51 2.42 -14.76
CA TYR A 154 1.72 2.49 -13.52
C TYR A 154 2.47 3.32 -12.47
N ALA A 155 1.73 3.96 -11.59
CA ALA A 155 2.30 4.80 -10.54
C ALA A 155 3.10 3.97 -9.55
N ARG A 156 4.25 4.48 -9.14
CA ARG A 156 5.06 3.88 -8.08
C ARG A 156 5.59 4.94 -7.13
N LEU A 157 5.46 4.67 -5.83
CA LEU A 157 6.11 5.42 -4.76
C LEU A 157 7.34 4.64 -4.31
N ARG A 158 8.52 5.24 -4.50
CA ARG A 158 9.81 4.67 -4.13
C ARG A 158 10.23 5.24 -2.79
N PHE A 159 10.47 4.37 -1.82
CA PHE A 159 11.01 4.73 -0.51
C PHE A 159 12.50 4.42 -0.49
N GLY A 160 13.35 5.41 -0.35
CA GLY A 160 14.80 5.25 -0.31
C GLY A 160 15.24 4.45 0.91
N ILE A 161 16.09 3.47 0.69
CA ILE A 161 16.71 2.65 1.75
C ILE A 161 18.24 2.77 1.79
N GLY A 162 18.81 3.60 0.87
CA GLY A 162 20.26 3.71 0.72
C GLY A 162 20.88 2.53 0.01
N ASN A 163 22.20 2.57 -0.15
CA ASN A 163 22.99 1.55 -0.86
C ASN A 163 24.38 1.35 -0.23
N ASP A 164 24.50 1.58 1.07
CA ASP A 164 25.77 1.41 1.80
C ASP A 164 26.02 -0.06 2.12
N PHE A 165 26.44 -0.82 1.12
CA PHE A 165 26.78 -2.23 1.22
C PHE A 165 27.92 -2.61 0.26
N ALA A 166 28.69 -3.62 0.61
CA ALA A 166 29.76 -4.15 -0.22
C ALA A 166 29.22 -4.78 -1.51
N ARG A 167 30.05 -4.78 -2.56
CA ARG A 167 29.69 -5.43 -3.84
C ARG A 167 29.28 -6.89 -3.61
N GLY A 168 28.08 -7.25 -4.09
CA GLY A 168 27.53 -8.59 -3.93
C GLY A 168 26.65 -8.80 -2.70
N ALA A 169 26.66 -7.88 -1.72
CA ALA A 169 25.88 -7.98 -0.48
C ALA A 169 24.47 -7.34 -0.57
N GLN A 170 23.98 -7.06 -1.79
CA GLN A 170 22.68 -6.40 -1.98
C GLN A 170 21.52 -7.19 -1.35
N VAL A 171 21.52 -8.51 -1.48
CA VAL A 171 20.45 -9.37 -0.93
C VAL A 171 20.43 -9.28 0.59
N ASP A 172 21.59 -9.41 1.22
CA ASP A 172 21.71 -9.32 2.68
C ASP A 172 21.32 -7.93 3.19
N PHE A 173 21.66 -6.87 2.44
CA PHE A 173 21.29 -5.50 2.79
C PHE A 173 19.78 -5.28 2.75
N VAL A 174 19.09 -5.67 1.68
CA VAL A 174 17.64 -5.48 1.58
C VAL A 174 16.86 -6.38 2.54
N LEU A 175 17.40 -7.54 2.90
CA LEU A 175 16.83 -8.44 3.91
C LEU A 175 17.33 -8.12 5.34
N GLY A 176 18.21 -7.16 5.49
CA GLY A 176 18.68 -6.65 6.78
C GLY A 176 17.74 -5.59 7.36
N GLY A 177 17.96 -5.30 8.65
CA GLY A 177 17.23 -4.25 9.39
C GLY A 177 17.79 -2.85 9.16
N PHE A 178 17.27 -1.89 9.91
CA PHE A 178 17.65 -0.48 9.88
C PHE A 178 18.62 -0.15 11.00
N THR A 179 19.48 0.85 10.78
CA THR A 179 20.36 1.36 11.85
C THR A 179 19.53 2.12 12.89
N PRO A 180 20.06 2.36 14.11
CA PRO A 180 19.38 3.16 15.12
C PRO A 180 19.00 4.55 14.61
N GLU A 181 19.87 5.22 13.85
CA GLU A 181 19.63 6.55 13.28
C GLU A 181 18.53 6.56 12.22
N GLU A 182 18.39 5.47 11.46
CA GLU A 182 17.29 5.27 10.52
C GLU A 182 15.98 5.00 11.24
N GLN A 183 16.02 4.22 12.33
CA GLN A 183 14.85 3.90 13.15
C GLN A 183 14.28 5.15 13.83
N GLU A 184 15.12 6.06 14.34
CA GLU A 184 14.68 7.33 14.92
C GLU A 184 13.85 8.18 13.93
N LYS A 185 14.17 8.09 12.64
CA LYS A 185 13.48 8.85 11.58
C LYS A 185 12.29 8.10 10.97
N MET A 186 12.15 6.80 11.27
CA MET A 186 11.22 5.91 10.57
C MET A 186 9.77 6.43 10.63
N ASP A 187 9.28 6.75 11.83
CA ASP A 187 7.89 7.17 12.01
C ASP A 187 7.55 8.45 11.23
N GLU A 188 8.46 9.43 11.22
CA GLU A 188 8.30 10.66 10.45
C GLU A 188 8.28 10.37 8.95
N ARG A 189 9.18 9.50 8.48
CA ARG A 189 9.24 9.12 7.06
C ARG A 189 8.03 8.32 6.61
N LEU A 190 7.54 7.40 7.44
CA LEU A 190 6.30 6.66 7.19
C LEU A 190 5.07 7.58 7.17
N ALA A 191 4.98 8.54 8.08
CA ALA A 191 3.92 9.54 8.07
C ALA A 191 3.94 10.38 6.79
N THR A 192 5.12 10.85 6.36
CA THR A 192 5.29 11.60 5.11
C THR A 192 4.91 10.75 3.89
N ALA A 193 5.29 9.47 3.86
CA ALA A 193 4.91 8.54 2.78
C ALA A 193 3.40 8.29 2.74
N ALA A 194 2.75 8.14 3.91
CA ALA A 194 1.31 8.00 4.01
C ALA A 194 0.57 9.24 3.49
N ASP A 195 1.05 10.44 3.82
CA ASP A 195 0.51 11.71 3.30
C ASP A 195 0.71 11.84 1.79
N PHE A 196 1.82 11.35 1.27
CA PHE A 196 2.06 11.30 -0.18
C PHE A 196 1.01 10.43 -0.89
N VAL A 197 0.68 9.26 -0.33
CA VAL A 197 -0.37 8.38 -0.86
C VAL A 197 -1.74 9.05 -0.79
N ARG A 198 -2.07 9.72 0.32
CA ARG A 198 -3.32 10.47 0.46
C ARG A 198 -3.42 11.61 -0.56
N SER A 199 -2.34 12.36 -0.77
CA SER A 199 -2.28 13.43 -1.78
C SER A 199 -2.43 12.88 -3.20
N PHE A 200 -1.82 11.74 -3.51
CA PHE A 200 -2.02 11.05 -4.80
C PHE A 200 -3.50 10.74 -5.07
N ALA A 201 -4.20 10.18 -4.11
CA ALA A 201 -5.60 9.82 -4.25
C ALA A 201 -6.55 11.05 -4.33
N LEU A 202 -6.22 12.14 -3.62
CA LEU A 202 -7.08 13.32 -3.50
C LEU A 202 -6.79 14.40 -4.55
N GLU A 203 -5.52 14.64 -4.83
CA GLU A 203 -5.04 15.78 -5.62
C GLU A 203 -4.51 15.35 -6.99
N GLY A 204 -4.31 14.05 -7.17
CA GLY A 204 -3.72 13.44 -8.36
C GLY A 204 -2.19 13.45 -8.36
N MET A 205 -1.63 12.69 -9.29
CA MET A 205 -0.19 12.40 -9.40
C MET A 205 0.69 13.65 -9.43
N GLN A 206 0.38 14.60 -10.31
CA GLN A 206 1.26 15.73 -10.55
C GLN A 206 1.39 16.64 -9.31
N ARG A 207 0.28 16.92 -8.63
CA ARG A 207 0.29 17.74 -7.41
C ARG A 207 0.99 17.03 -6.27
N ALA A 208 0.73 15.74 -6.11
CA ALA A 208 1.38 14.92 -5.11
C ALA A 208 2.91 14.89 -5.32
N MET A 209 3.38 14.68 -6.56
CA MET A 209 4.83 14.73 -6.89
C MET A 209 5.45 16.09 -6.59
N ASN A 210 4.80 17.19 -6.97
CA ASN A 210 5.32 18.54 -6.72
C ASN A 210 5.46 18.84 -5.21
N LYS A 211 4.59 18.27 -4.39
CA LYS A 211 4.54 18.52 -2.94
C LYS A 211 5.55 17.66 -2.16
N TYR A 212 5.78 16.41 -2.59
CA TYR A 212 6.48 15.42 -1.79
C TYR A 212 7.74 14.81 -2.40
N ASN A 213 7.98 14.90 -3.73
CA ASN A 213 9.20 14.35 -4.32
C ASN A 213 10.45 14.99 -3.75
N GLY A 214 11.39 14.17 -3.28
CA GLY A 214 12.66 14.60 -2.71
C GLY A 214 12.59 15.01 -1.23
N LYS A 215 11.43 14.79 -0.59
CA LYS A 215 11.31 14.97 0.86
C LYS A 215 11.63 13.69 1.60
#